data_e1b2fd35f85e8d25e80578d57bdd1ad4
#
_entry.id   e1b2fd35f85e8d25e80578d57bdd1ad4
#
_cell.length_a   1.000
_cell.length_b   1.000
_cell.length_c   1.000
_cell.angle_alpha   90.00
_cell.angle_beta   90.00
_cell.angle_gamma   90.00
#
_symmetry.space_group_name_H-M   'P 1'
#
loop_
_entity.id
_entity.type
_entity.pdbx_description
1 polymer ?
#
loop_
_entity_poly.entity_id
_entity_poly.type
_entity_poly.pdbx_seq_one_letter_code
_entity_poly.pdbx_strand_id
1 'polypeptide(L)'
;VKIYENSGAHLFLLLWKASHAVMAYDQKSIRAAGFASISDFAVLEVLLHKGSLPINTIGEKVMLTSGSITTAIQRLEKKSLVARERGAED
;
A
#
# COMPACT_ATOMS: atom_id res chain seq x y z
N VAL A 1 13.04 31.95 -3.12
CA VAL A 1 11.63 31.60 -2.90
C VAL A 1 11.46 31.07 -1.48
N LYS A 2 10.41 31.45 -0.85
CA LYS A 2 10.20 31.17 0.55
C LYS A 2 8.72 30.89 0.80
N ILE A 3 8.39 29.91 1.64
CA ILE A 3 7.02 29.69 2.09
C ILE A 3 6.78 30.41 3.41
N TYR A 4 5.57 30.82 3.67
CA TYR A 4 5.21 31.47 4.92
C TYR A 4 5.07 30.41 6.01
N GLU A 5 5.62 30.74 7.19
CA GLU A 5 5.42 29.90 8.37
C GLU A 5 3.93 29.88 8.74
N ASN A 6 3.50 28.78 9.32
CA ASN A 6 2.09 28.58 9.73
C ASN A 6 1.11 28.59 8.56
N SER A 7 1.61 28.48 7.32
CA SER A 7 0.72 28.30 6.18
C SER A 7 0.30 26.84 6.04
N GLY A 8 -0.77 26.58 5.29
CA GLY A 8 -1.18 25.22 4.98
C GLY A 8 -0.10 24.43 4.27
N ALA A 9 0.67 25.08 3.40
CA ALA A 9 1.77 24.44 2.69
C ALA A 9 2.87 23.99 3.66
N HIS A 10 3.21 24.84 4.63
CA HIS A 10 4.20 24.50 5.64
C HIS A 10 3.78 23.29 6.48
N LEU A 11 2.54 23.28 6.94
CA LEU A 11 1.99 22.17 7.70
C LEU A 11 1.99 20.88 6.88
N PHE A 12 1.57 20.97 5.62
CA PHE A 12 1.57 19.82 4.71
C PHE A 12 2.97 19.22 4.58
N LEU A 13 4.00 20.05 4.39
CA LEU A 13 5.38 19.58 4.26
C LEU A 13 5.88 18.89 5.52
N LEU A 14 5.52 19.40 6.70
CA LEU A 14 5.87 18.75 7.95
C LEU A 14 5.24 17.37 8.09
N LEU A 15 3.97 17.25 7.76
CA LEU A 15 3.24 15.97 7.78
C LEU A 15 3.82 15.00 6.75
N TRP A 16 4.14 15.50 5.56
CA TRP A 16 4.74 14.71 4.50
C TRP A 16 6.09 14.13 4.93
N LYS A 17 6.96 14.94 5.51
CA LYS A 17 8.26 14.49 6.02
C LYS A 17 8.11 13.47 7.14
N ALA A 18 7.21 13.72 8.07
CA ALA A 18 6.95 12.81 9.18
C ALA A 18 6.45 11.46 8.68
N SER A 19 5.51 11.47 7.74
CA SER A 19 4.97 10.22 7.19
C SER A 19 6.03 9.42 6.43
N HIS A 20 6.90 10.08 5.67
CA HIS A 20 7.98 9.41 4.96
C HIS A 20 8.99 8.78 5.92
N ALA A 21 9.30 9.44 7.02
CA ALA A 21 10.22 8.90 8.03
C ALA A 21 9.62 7.64 8.69
N VAL A 22 8.34 7.67 9.03
CA VAL A 22 7.65 6.51 9.61
C VAL A 22 7.59 5.37 8.62
N MET A 23 7.24 5.66 7.36
CA MET A 23 7.15 4.63 6.31
C MET A 23 8.51 3.98 6.01
N ALA A 24 9.60 4.76 6.05
CA ALA A 24 10.93 4.21 5.85
C ALA A 24 11.31 3.23 6.96
N TYR A 25 10.92 3.51 8.18
CA TYR A 25 11.12 2.62 9.31
C TYR A 25 10.29 1.33 9.16
N ASP A 26 9.02 1.46 8.80
CA ASP A 26 8.12 0.34 8.59
C ASP A 26 8.60 -0.56 7.44
N GLN A 27 9.16 0.03 6.38
CA GLN A 27 9.69 -0.75 5.27
C GLN A 27 10.80 -1.70 5.69
N LYS A 28 11.68 -1.29 6.60
CA LYS A 28 12.72 -2.18 7.11
C LYS A 28 12.11 -3.39 7.83
N SER A 29 11.12 -3.15 8.67
CA SER A 29 10.43 -4.23 9.40
C SER A 29 9.71 -5.17 8.45
N ILE A 30 9.05 -4.63 7.44
CA ILE A 30 8.30 -5.40 6.45
C ILE A 30 9.23 -6.24 5.59
N ARG A 31 10.38 -5.71 5.18
CA ARG A 31 11.39 -6.48 4.45
C ARG A 31 11.98 -7.59 5.29
N ALA A 32 12.20 -7.33 6.57
CA ALA A 32 12.68 -8.35 7.50
C ALA A 32 11.68 -9.50 7.65
N ALA A 33 10.38 -9.20 7.50
CA ALA A 33 9.32 -10.21 7.51
C ALA A 33 9.17 -10.93 6.17
N GLY A 34 9.92 -10.56 5.14
CA GLY A 34 9.93 -11.24 3.85
C GLY A 34 9.09 -10.60 2.77
N PHE A 35 8.60 -9.38 2.96
CA PHE A 35 7.81 -8.67 1.96
C PHE A 35 8.68 -7.69 1.16
N ALA A 36 8.39 -7.59 -0.14
CA ALA A 36 9.14 -6.70 -1.03
C ALA A 36 8.86 -5.22 -0.73
N SER A 37 7.67 -4.90 -0.27
CA SER A 37 7.30 -3.51 -0.02
C SER A 37 6.14 -3.43 0.95
N ILE A 38 5.91 -2.21 1.46
CA ILE A 38 4.76 -1.93 2.32
C ILE A 38 3.45 -2.13 1.58
N SER A 39 3.44 -1.93 0.25
CA SER A 39 2.26 -2.16 -0.58
C SER A 39 1.80 -3.60 -0.53
N ASP A 40 2.73 -4.56 -0.60
CA ASP A 40 2.40 -5.97 -0.51
C ASP A 40 1.78 -6.31 0.85
N PHE A 41 2.34 -5.75 1.91
CA PHE A 41 1.81 -5.93 3.25
C PHE A 41 0.40 -5.33 3.38
N ALA A 42 0.19 -4.12 2.84
CA ALA A 42 -1.11 -3.45 2.89
C ALA A 42 -2.19 -4.25 2.18
N VAL A 43 -1.87 -4.88 1.05
CA VAL A 43 -2.80 -5.74 0.33
C VAL A 43 -3.22 -6.93 1.19
N LEU A 44 -2.26 -7.59 1.82
CA LEU A 44 -2.57 -8.72 2.71
C LEU A 44 -3.41 -8.30 3.90
N GLU A 45 -3.12 -7.14 4.48
CA GLU A 45 -3.89 -6.62 5.60
C GLU A 45 -5.35 -6.38 5.23
N VAL A 46 -5.59 -5.75 4.08
CA VAL A 46 -6.96 -5.52 3.60
C VAL A 46 -7.69 -6.84 3.39
N LEU A 47 -7.06 -7.81 2.74
CA LEU A 47 -7.68 -9.11 2.49
C LEU A 47 -7.96 -9.88 3.78
N LEU A 48 -7.07 -9.77 4.75
CA LEU A 48 -7.27 -10.40 6.05
C LEU A 48 -8.51 -9.85 6.77
N HIS A 49 -8.69 -8.55 6.75
CA HIS A 49 -9.79 -7.90 7.48
C HIS A 49 -11.11 -7.85 6.73
N LYS A 50 -11.07 -7.82 5.39
CA LYS A 50 -12.27 -7.66 4.56
C LYS A 50 -12.67 -8.92 3.80
N GLY A 51 -11.81 -9.94 3.76
CA GLY A 51 -12.04 -11.12 2.95
C GLY A 51 -11.74 -10.88 1.48
N SER A 52 -12.18 -11.79 0.62
CA SER A 52 -11.94 -11.70 -0.82
C SER A 52 -12.55 -10.44 -1.41
N LEU A 53 -11.79 -9.73 -2.22
CA LEU A 53 -12.22 -8.49 -2.86
C LEU A 53 -11.73 -8.45 -4.31
N PRO A 54 -12.44 -7.73 -5.19
CA PRO A 54 -11.93 -7.44 -6.53
C PRO A 54 -10.63 -6.65 -6.48
N ILE A 55 -9.76 -6.88 -7.46
CA ILE A 55 -8.44 -6.23 -7.50
C ILE A 55 -8.58 -4.70 -7.49
N ASN A 56 -9.52 -4.16 -8.24
CA ASN A 56 -9.72 -2.71 -8.28
C ASN A 56 -10.12 -2.14 -6.91
N THR A 57 -10.95 -2.87 -6.18
CA THR A 57 -11.37 -2.47 -4.84
C THR A 57 -10.19 -2.47 -3.88
N ILE A 58 -9.34 -3.49 -3.96
CA ILE A 58 -8.11 -3.53 -3.13
C ILE A 58 -7.24 -2.32 -3.43
N GLY A 59 -7.03 -2.03 -4.72
CA GLY A 59 -6.22 -0.88 -5.13
C GLY A 59 -6.72 0.44 -4.57
N GLU A 60 -8.02 0.65 -4.61
CA GLU A 60 -8.64 1.86 -4.03
C GLU A 60 -8.40 1.95 -2.52
N LYS A 61 -8.58 0.85 -1.81
CA LYS A 61 -8.43 0.83 -0.35
C LYS A 61 -7.00 1.06 0.10
N VAL A 62 -6.02 0.59 -0.66
CA VAL A 62 -4.60 0.77 -0.33
C VAL A 62 -3.97 1.94 -1.09
N MET A 63 -4.78 2.69 -1.84
CA MET A 63 -4.35 3.89 -2.58
C MET A 63 -3.25 3.62 -3.60
N LEU A 64 -3.38 2.50 -4.32
CA LEU A 64 -2.45 2.14 -5.39
C LEU A 64 -3.12 2.29 -6.76
N THR A 65 -2.30 2.60 -7.77
CA THR A 65 -2.74 2.59 -9.17
C THR A 65 -3.05 1.17 -9.62
N SER A 66 -3.82 1.02 -10.70
CA SER A 66 -4.17 -0.30 -11.24
C SER A 66 -2.92 -1.12 -11.63
N GLY A 67 -1.89 -0.47 -12.16
CA GLY A 67 -0.63 -1.17 -12.48
C GLY A 67 0.10 -1.63 -11.23
N SER A 68 0.19 -0.79 -10.23
CA SER A 68 0.86 -1.11 -8.97
C SER A 68 0.16 -2.23 -8.21
N ILE A 69 -1.18 -2.21 -8.15
CA ILE A 69 -1.93 -3.26 -7.45
C ILE A 69 -1.78 -4.61 -8.18
N THR A 70 -1.82 -4.61 -9.51
CA THR A 70 -1.65 -5.84 -10.28
C THR A 70 -0.28 -6.45 -10.02
N THR A 71 0.77 -5.63 -9.99
CA THR A 71 2.12 -6.09 -9.72
C THR A 71 2.25 -6.67 -8.31
N ALA A 72 1.64 -5.99 -7.31
CA ALA A 72 1.65 -6.48 -5.94
C ALA A 72 0.94 -7.84 -5.81
N ILE A 73 -0.23 -7.98 -6.44
CA ILE A 73 -0.96 -9.25 -6.44
C ILE A 73 -0.13 -10.36 -7.09
N GLN A 74 0.54 -10.09 -8.21
CA GLN A 74 1.39 -11.07 -8.87
C GLN A 74 2.52 -11.55 -7.96
N ARG A 75 3.16 -10.63 -7.24
CA ARG A 75 4.23 -11.00 -6.31
C ARG A 75 3.69 -11.89 -5.18
N LEU A 76 2.53 -11.55 -4.64
CA LEU A 76 1.91 -12.30 -3.56
C LEU A 76 1.43 -13.68 -4.04
N GLU A 77 0.94 -13.77 -5.27
CA GLU A 77 0.59 -15.06 -5.86
C GLU A 77 1.81 -15.99 -5.98
N LYS A 78 2.94 -15.44 -6.42
CA LYS A 78 4.18 -16.23 -6.54
C LYS A 78 4.65 -16.77 -5.19
N LYS A 79 4.36 -16.06 -4.11
CA LYS A 79 4.68 -16.51 -2.76
C LYS A 79 3.60 -17.41 -2.16
N SER A 80 2.56 -17.72 -2.91
CA SER A 80 1.42 -18.54 -2.47
C SER A 80 0.67 -17.93 -1.28
N LEU A 81 0.69 -16.61 -1.15
CA LEU A 81 0.01 -15.91 -0.08
C LEU A 81 -1.40 -15.47 -0.47
N VAL A 82 -1.66 -15.30 -1.75
CA VAL A 82 -2.98 -14.97 -2.26
C VAL A 82 -3.28 -15.83 -3.48
N ALA A 83 -4.56 -15.99 -3.79
CA ALA A 83 -5.01 -16.66 -4.99
C ALA A 83 -6.09 -15.83 -5.66
N ARG A 84 -6.08 -15.79 -6.99
CA ARG A 84 -7.16 -15.16 -7.74
C ARG A 84 -8.33 -16.10 -7.83
N GLU A 85 -9.50 -15.60 -7.49
CA GLU A 85 -10.75 -16.32 -7.67
C GLU A 85 -11.55 -15.64 -8.77
N ARG A 86 -12.19 -16.42 -9.60
CA ARG A 86 -13.07 -15.86 -10.61
C ARG A 86 -14.44 -15.62 -9.99
N GLY A 87 -14.83 -14.34 -9.90
CA GLY A 87 -16.14 -13.98 -9.40
C GLY A 87 -17.20 -14.07 -10.49
N ALA A 88 -18.47 -14.03 -10.07
CA ALA A 88 -19.59 -14.08 -11.00
C ALA A 88 -19.66 -12.87 -11.94
N GLU A 89 -19.02 -11.77 -11.57
CA GLU A 89 -19.04 -10.51 -12.32
C GLU A 89 -17.77 -10.24 -13.11
N ASP A 90 -16.85 -11.13 -13.11
CA ASP A 90 -15.59 -11.00 -13.86
C ASP A 90 -15.77 -11.32 -15.34
#